data_d72dcba19876f04be64e1de79823399a
#
_entry.id   d72dcba19876f04be64e1de79823399a
#
_cell.length_a   1.000
_cell.length_b   1.000
_cell.length_c   1.000
_cell.angle_alpha   90.00
_cell.angle_beta   90.00
_cell.angle_gamma   90.00
#
_symmetry.space_group_name_H-M   'P 1'
#
loop_
_entity.id
_entity.type
_entity.pdbx_description
1 polymer ?
#
loop_
_entity_poly.entity_id
_entity_poly.type
_entity_poly.pdbx_seq_one_letter_code
_entity_poly.pdbx_strand_id
1 'polypeptide(L)'
;RPLWDFVCNSCDDFLTETDMEKGYYNDDKKISKTKSLKIAKRLSELIADGTVDTFERKSTLAIEKAEAHNKVVRKKMDAISRICEKKHGEMIVPANYPEPYKTQWDDAYAKESWTAHYPFYADNVKDFAMFCQQSGGFTIC
;
A
#
# COMPACT_ATOMS: atom_id res chain seq x y z
N ARG A 1 0.83 -1.78 5.49
CA ARG A 1 -0.43 -2.18 4.84
C ARG A 1 -0.26 -3.38 3.91
N PRO A 2 0.60 -3.38 2.88
CA PRO A 2 0.69 -4.52 1.96
C PRO A 2 0.99 -5.86 2.64
N LEU A 3 1.83 -5.85 3.69
CA LEU A 3 2.11 -7.03 4.49
C LEU A 3 0.85 -7.55 5.18
N TRP A 4 0.08 -6.68 5.84
CA TRP A 4 -1.13 -7.09 6.55
C TRP A 4 -2.22 -7.57 5.59
N ASP A 5 -2.37 -6.91 4.44
CA ASP A 5 -3.29 -7.36 3.38
C ASP A 5 -2.92 -8.76 2.87
N PHE A 6 -1.63 -9.03 2.68
CA PHE A 6 -1.15 -10.37 2.32
C PHE A 6 -1.44 -11.40 3.41
N VAL A 7 -1.21 -11.05 4.68
CA VAL A 7 -1.51 -11.92 5.84
C VAL A 7 -3.00 -12.22 5.92
N CYS A 8 -3.87 -11.21 5.79
CA CYS A 8 -5.32 -11.38 5.82
C CYS A 8 -5.80 -12.32 4.72
N ASN A 9 -5.36 -12.09 3.48
CA ASN A 9 -5.73 -12.93 2.34
C ASN A 9 -5.20 -14.37 2.44
N SER A 10 -4.07 -14.56 3.09
CA SER A 10 -3.44 -15.89 3.26
C SER A 10 -3.98 -16.67 4.45
N CYS A 11 -4.63 -16.01 5.39
CA CYS A 11 -5.06 -16.55 6.68
C CYS A 11 -6.56 -16.37 6.94
N ASP A 12 -7.36 -16.11 5.90
CA ASP A 12 -8.80 -15.84 5.96
C ASP A 12 -9.62 -17.00 6.52
N ASP A 13 -9.07 -18.21 6.48
CA ASP A 13 -9.67 -19.43 7.03
C ASP A 13 -9.67 -19.48 8.58
N PHE A 14 -8.85 -18.66 9.24
CA PHE A 14 -8.80 -18.64 10.71
C PHE A 14 -8.70 -17.24 11.34
N LEU A 15 -8.42 -16.19 10.59
CA LEU A 15 -8.58 -14.81 11.04
C LEU A 15 -10.04 -14.41 10.89
N THR A 16 -10.59 -13.78 11.92
CA THR A 16 -11.95 -13.25 11.86
C THR A 16 -11.97 -11.92 11.12
N GLU A 17 -13.12 -11.55 10.58
CA GLU A 17 -13.35 -10.24 9.95
C GLU A 17 -12.88 -9.11 10.89
N THR A 18 -13.20 -9.19 12.20
CA THR A 18 -12.75 -8.22 13.20
C THR A 18 -11.22 -8.20 13.37
N ASP A 19 -10.52 -9.36 13.26
CA ASP A 19 -9.05 -9.39 13.31
C ASP A 19 -8.46 -8.64 12.12
N MET A 20 -9.01 -8.86 10.94
CA MET A 20 -8.55 -8.27 9.70
C MET A 20 -8.80 -6.76 9.65
N GLU A 21 -10.02 -6.34 9.94
CA GLU A 21 -10.45 -4.94 9.91
C GLU A 21 -9.69 -4.09 10.94
N LYS A 22 -9.68 -4.50 12.20
CA LYS A 22 -8.98 -3.76 13.26
C LYS A 22 -7.48 -3.74 13.06
N GLY A 23 -6.88 -4.81 12.56
CA GLY A 23 -5.48 -4.82 12.18
C GLY A 23 -5.17 -3.87 11.03
N TYR A 24 -6.09 -3.71 10.08
CA TYR A 24 -5.96 -2.77 8.96
C TYR A 24 -5.93 -1.31 9.43
N TYR A 25 -6.77 -0.96 10.42
CA TYR A 25 -6.87 0.39 10.97
C TYR A 25 -5.94 0.67 12.15
N ASN A 26 -5.11 -0.30 12.58
CA ASN A 26 -4.27 -0.21 13.79
C ASN A 26 -5.12 0.11 15.04
N ASP A 27 -6.24 -0.59 15.23
CA ASP A 27 -7.24 -0.33 16.27
C ASP A 27 -7.09 -1.33 17.44
N ASP A 28 -5.95 -1.30 18.10
CA ASP A 28 -5.60 -2.06 19.32
C ASP A 28 -6.05 -3.54 19.30
N LYS A 29 -5.89 -4.19 18.12
CA LYS A 29 -6.30 -5.57 17.96
C LYS A 29 -5.30 -6.55 18.55
N LYS A 30 -5.72 -7.29 19.55
CA LYS A 30 -4.93 -8.37 20.14
C LYS A 30 -5.06 -9.65 19.32
N ILE A 31 -3.94 -10.15 18.84
CA ILE A 31 -3.77 -11.47 18.21
C ILE A 31 -3.24 -12.45 19.27
N SER A 32 -4.00 -13.50 19.52
CA SER A 32 -3.63 -14.51 20.52
C SER A 32 -2.39 -15.32 20.10
N LYS A 33 -1.72 -15.95 21.07
CA LYS A 33 -0.60 -16.86 20.82
C LYS A 33 -0.95 -17.93 19.78
N THR A 34 -2.11 -18.54 19.90
CA THR A 34 -2.56 -19.59 18.97
C THR A 34 -2.71 -19.06 17.55
N LYS A 35 -3.32 -17.89 17.36
CA LYS A 35 -3.43 -17.25 16.04
C LYS A 35 -2.08 -16.84 15.49
N SER A 36 -1.20 -16.27 16.32
CA SER A 36 0.16 -15.88 15.95
C SER A 36 0.95 -17.09 15.42
N LEU A 37 0.91 -18.21 16.08
CA LEU A 37 1.58 -19.44 15.63
C LEU A 37 0.98 -19.99 14.32
N LYS A 38 -0.33 -19.90 14.13
CA LYS A 38 -0.98 -20.28 12.87
C LYS A 38 -0.55 -19.37 11.71
N ILE A 39 -0.45 -18.06 11.96
CA ILE A 39 0.07 -17.09 10.97
C ILE A 39 1.51 -17.47 10.61
N ALA A 40 2.39 -17.67 11.61
CA ALA A 40 3.78 -18.04 11.38
C ALA A 40 3.91 -19.31 10.52
N LYS A 41 3.14 -20.34 10.83
CA LYS A 41 3.13 -21.60 10.07
C LYS A 41 2.70 -21.36 8.62
N ARG A 42 1.58 -20.67 8.40
CA ARG A 42 1.06 -20.37 7.06
C ARG A 42 2.07 -19.57 6.23
N LEU A 43 2.64 -18.51 6.80
CA LEU A 43 3.62 -17.69 6.09
C LEU A 43 4.89 -18.49 5.76
N SER A 44 5.36 -19.33 6.67
CA SER A 44 6.52 -20.21 6.42
C SER A 44 6.27 -21.19 5.27
N GLU A 45 5.07 -21.74 5.16
CA GLU A 45 4.66 -22.61 4.04
C GLU A 45 4.65 -21.83 2.71
N LEU A 46 4.12 -20.60 2.69
CA LEU A 46 4.06 -19.76 1.51
C LEU A 46 5.44 -19.21 1.09
N ILE A 47 6.34 -19.03 2.02
CA ILE A 47 7.76 -18.72 1.74
C ILE A 47 8.43 -19.92 1.08
N ALA A 48 8.26 -21.11 1.66
CA ALA A 48 8.91 -22.33 1.18
C ALA A 48 8.43 -22.77 -0.20
N ASP A 49 7.15 -22.56 -0.53
CA ASP A 49 6.57 -22.95 -1.83
C ASP A 49 6.73 -21.91 -2.95
N GLY A 50 7.35 -20.76 -2.66
CA GLY A 50 7.61 -19.69 -3.61
C GLY A 50 6.44 -18.73 -3.85
N THR A 51 5.32 -18.86 -3.14
CA THR A 51 4.15 -17.97 -3.29
C THR A 51 4.50 -16.54 -2.93
N VAL A 52 5.25 -16.32 -1.85
CA VAL A 52 5.66 -14.96 -1.41
C VAL A 52 6.53 -14.28 -2.46
N ASP A 53 7.52 -14.97 -3.03
CA ASP A 53 8.40 -14.42 -4.06
C ASP A 53 7.64 -14.12 -5.35
N THR A 54 6.66 -14.96 -5.70
CA THR A 54 5.79 -14.73 -6.85
C THR A 54 4.89 -13.50 -6.65
N PHE A 55 4.37 -13.31 -5.43
CA PHE A 55 3.57 -12.15 -5.08
C PHE A 55 4.41 -10.86 -5.12
N GLU A 56 5.63 -10.88 -4.59
CA GLU A 56 6.57 -9.75 -4.67
C GLU A 56 6.83 -9.34 -6.11
N ARG A 57 7.14 -10.29 -7.00
CA ARG A 57 7.35 -10.00 -8.43
C ARG A 57 6.15 -9.36 -9.10
N LYS A 58 4.93 -9.85 -8.81
CA LYS A 58 3.69 -9.26 -9.32
C LYS A 58 3.48 -7.85 -8.80
N SER A 59 3.74 -7.63 -7.50
CA SER A 59 3.65 -6.31 -6.87
C SER A 59 4.65 -5.33 -7.49
N THR A 60 5.90 -5.72 -7.69
CA THR A 60 6.92 -4.90 -8.33
C THR A 60 6.51 -4.47 -9.74
N LEU A 61 6.01 -5.41 -10.56
CA LEU A 61 5.50 -5.09 -11.90
C LEU A 61 4.30 -4.13 -11.87
N ALA A 62 3.41 -4.27 -10.90
CA ALA A 62 2.27 -3.37 -10.73
C ALA A 62 2.74 -1.96 -10.34
N ILE A 63 3.75 -1.84 -9.48
CA ILE A 63 4.36 -0.57 -9.08
C ILE A 63 5.05 0.10 -10.28
N GLU A 64 5.85 -0.62 -11.05
CA GLU A 64 6.50 -0.09 -12.26
C GLU A 64 5.48 0.49 -13.25
N LYS A 65 4.37 -0.21 -13.47
CA LYS A 65 3.27 0.28 -14.31
C LYS A 65 2.61 1.54 -13.73
N ALA A 66 2.38 1.55 -12.41
CA ALA A 66 1.80 2.69 -11.71
C ALA A 66 2.72 3.91 -11.77
N GLU A 67 4.03 3.72 -11.59
CA GLU A 67 5.03 4.80 -11.70
C GLU A 67 5.10 5.37 -13.12
N ALA A 68 5.09 4.52 -14.14
CA ALA A 68 5.06 4.96 -15.54
C ALA A 68 3.79 5.77 -15.83
N HIS A 69 2.63 5.32 -15.34
CA HIS A 69 1.37 6.04 -15.44
C HIS A 69 1.43 7.39 -14.70
N ASN A 70 1.90 7.40 -13.45
CA ASN A 70 2.02 8.62 -12.65
C ASN A 70 2.98 9.64 -13.28
N LYS A 71 4.04 9.19 -13.92
CA LYS A 71 4.96 10.07 -14.65
C LYS A 71 4.25 10.86 -15.76
N VAL A 72 3.34 10.22 -16.50
CA VAL A 72 2.52 10.88 -17.53
C VAL A 72 1.55 11.86 -16.90
N VAL A 73 0.85 11.45 -15.84
CA VAL A 73 -0.11 12.28 -15.11
C VAL A 73 0.57 13.53 -14.55
N ARG A 74 1.73 13.38 -13.89
CA ARG A 74 2.50 14.48 -13.29
C ARG A 74 3.01 15.47 -14.33
N LYS A 75 3.47 14.99 -15.49
CA LYS A 75 3.84 15.89 -16.58
C LYS A 75 2.67 16.81 -17.01
N LYS A 76 1.47 16.27 -17.01
CA LYS A 76 0.26 17.03 -17.34
C LYS A 76 -0.05 18.07 -16.25
N MET A 77 0.04 17.67 -14.99
CA MET A 77 -0.14 18.58 -13.85
C MET A 77 0.91 19.68 -13.83
N ASP A 78 2.17 19.36 -14.06
CA ASP A 78 3.28 20.32 -14.13
C ASP A 78 3.10 21.34 -15.26
N ALA A 79 2.61 20.91 -16.43
CA ALA A 79 2.32 21.80 -17.54
C ALA A 79 1.23 22.81 -17.18
N ILE A 80 0.16 22.38 -16.51
CA ILE A 80 -0.91 23.25 -16.03
C ILE A 80 -0.37 24.23 -14.97
N SER A 81 0.41 23.73 -14.02
CA SER A 81 1.02 24.54 -12.96
C SER A 81 1.89 25.65 -13.54
N ARG A 82 2.74 25.35 -14.51
CA ARG A 82 3.60 26.35 -15.18
C ARG A 82 2.81 27.44 -15.89
N ILE A 83 1.68 27.10 -16.51
CA ILE A 83 0.79 28.09 -17.13
C ILE A 83 0.22 29.04 -16.08
N CYS A 84 -0.27 28.49 -14.97
CA CYS A 84 -0.85 29.27 -13.87
C CYS A 84 0.20 30.15 -13.18
N GLU A 85 1.38 29.61 -12.89
CA GLU A 85 2.49 30.33 -12.29
C GLU A 85 2.95 31.52 -13.16
N LYS A 86 3.07 31.30 -14.46
CA LYS A 86 3.46 32.36 -15.41
C LYS A 86 2.44 33.50 -15.47
N LYS A 87 1.15 33.20 -15.31
CA LYS A 87 0.07 34.22 -15.42
C LYS A 87 -0.25 34.88 -14.08
N HIS A 88 -0.10 34.16 -12.96
CA HIS A 88 -0.61 34.58 -11.64
C HIS A 88 0.46 34.61 -10.55
N GLY A 89 1.72 34.31 -10.87
CA GLY A 89 2.86 34.29 -9.94
C GLY A 89 3.19 32.88 -9.44
N GLU A 90 4.48 32.71 -9.10
CA GLU A 90 5.06 31.40 -8.72
C GLU A 90 4.48 30.82 -7.41
N MET A 91 3.84 31.65 -6.59
CA MET A 91 3.27 31.22 -5.31
C MET A 91 1.79 30.74 -5.42
N ILE A 92 1.21 30.73 -6.63
CA ILE A 92 -0.15 30.25 -6.80
C ILE A 92 -0.21 28.73 -6.55
N VAL A 93 -1.18 28.30 -5.74
CA VAL A 93 -1.40 26.89 -5.43
C VAL A 93 -2.57 26.32 -6.23
N PRO A 94 -2.63 24.98 -6.46
CA PRO A 94 -3.69 24.36 -7.28
C PRO A 94 -5.11 24.71 -6.84
N ALA A 95 -5.35 24.90 -5.54
CA ALA A 95 -6.65 25.31 -5.02
C ALA A 95 -7.14 26.67 -5.57
N ASN A 96 -6.20 27.53 -5.96
CA ASN A 96 -6.46 28.90 -6.45
C ASN A 96 -6.31 29.05 -7.99
N TYR A 97 -6.11 27.94 -8.71
CA TYR A 97 -6.01 28.01 -10.17
C TYR A 97 -7.33 28.49 -10.76
N PRO A 98 -7.29 29.40 -11.75
CA PRO A 98 -8.51 29.81 -12.48
C PRO A 98 -9.01 28.68 -13.38
N GLU A 99 -10.31 28.70 -13.67
CA GLU A 99 -10.88 27.81 -14.67
C GLU A 99 -10.39 28.19 -16.09
N PRO A 100 -10.16 27.20 -16.97
CA PRO A 100 -10.42 25.75 -16.82
C PRO A 100 -9.27 24.98 -16.15
N TYR A 101 -8.19 25.64 -15.75
CA TYR A 101 -6.96 24.99 -15.26
C TYR A 101 -7.15 24.23 -13.95
N LYS A 102 -7.99 24.76 -13.05
CA LYS A 102 -8.30 24.07 -11.79
C LYS A 102 -8.93 22.71 -12.06
N THR A 103 -9.98 22.66 -12.85
CA THR A 103 -10.66 21.40 -13.22
C THR A 103 -9.72 20.44 -13.93
N GLN A 104 -8.88 20.91 -14.84
CA GLN A 104 -7.92 20.07 -15.56
C GLN A 104 -6.85 19.50 -14.64
N TRP A 105 -6.38 20.28 -13.67
CA TRP A 105 -5.40 19.81 -12.68
C TRP A 105 -6.03 18.80 -11.73
N ASP A 106 -7.21 19.07 -11.20
CA ASP A 106 -7.95 18.17 -10.29
C ASP A 106 -8.26 16.84 -10.98
N ASP A 107 -8.68 16.84 -12.24
CA ASP A 107 -8.95 15.64 -13.04
C ASP A 107 -7.69 14.83 -13.30
N ALA A 108 -6.54 15.48 -13.51
CA ALA A 108 -5.27 14.82 -13.67
C ALA A 108 -4.83 14.18 -12.34
N TYR A 109 -4.89 14.93 -11.25
CA TYR A 109 -4.55 14.45 -9.90
C TYR A 109 -5.39 13.24 -9.49
N ALA A 110 -6.69 13.26 -9.78
CA ALA A 110 -7.59 12.14 -9.49
C ALA A 110 -7.22 10.85 -10.22
N LYS A 111 -6.42 10.92 -11.29
CA LYS A 111 -5.92 9.77 -12.06
C LYS A 111 -4.59 9.22 -11.53
N GLU A 112 -3.95 9.87 -10.57
CA GLU A 112 -2.71 9.38 -9.98
C GLU A 112 -2.95 8.06 -9.25
N SER A 113 -2.10 7.06 -9.53
CA SER A 113 -2.20 5.76 -8.89
C SER A 113 -1.43 5.73 -7.58
N TRP A 114 -2.08 5.35 -6.49
CA TRP A 114 -1.47 5.17 -5.18
C TRP A 114 -0.70 3.86 -5.02
N THR A 115 -0.83 2.95 -5.97
CA THR A 115 -0.15 1.64 -5.95
C THR A 115 1.36 1.77 -5.80
N ALA A 116 1.97 2.80 -6.43
CA ALA A 116 3.41 3.05 -6.34
C ALA A 116 3.92 3.36 -4.92
N HIS A 117 3.05 3.78 -4.01
CA HIS A 117 3.42 4.16 -2.64
C HIS A 117 3.44 3.00 -1.64
N TYR A 118 3.01 1.80 -2.05
CA TYR A 118 2.85 0.66 -1.16
C TYR A 118 3.58 -0.59 -1.67
N PRO A 119 4.93 -0.58 -1.66
CA PRO A 119 5.71 -1.74 -2.08
C PRO A 119 5.51 -2.93 -1.13
N PHE A 120 5.51 -4.13 -1.70
CA PHE A 120 5.52 -5.39 -0.96
C PHE A 120 6.91 -6.03 -1.04
N TYR A 121 7.42 -6.47 0.09
CA TYR A 121 8.72 -7.11 0.20
C TYR A 121 8.61 -8.49 0.86
N ALA A 122 9.17 -9.50 0.22
CA ALA A 122 9.23 -10.86 0.75
C ALA A 122 9.97 -10.94 2.08
N ASP A 123 11.00 -10.14 2.27
CA ASP A 123 11.75 -10.10 3.53
C ASP A 123 10.90 -9.63 4.72
N ASN A 124 9.97 -8.68 4.50
CA ASN A 124 9.02 -8.28 5.54
C ASN A 124 8.11 -9.45 5.97
N VAL A 125 7.74 -10.33 5.03
CA VAL A 125 6.95 -11.54 5.34
C VAL A 125 7.76 -12.52 6.16
N LYS A 126 9.05 -12.72 5.83
CA LYS A 126 9.97 -13.58 6.58
C LYS A 126 10.17 -13.11 8.02
N ASP A 127 10.44 -11.80 8.18
CA ASP A 127 10.62 -11.17 9.49
C ASP A 127 9.34 -11.26 10.32
N PHE A 128 8.19 -11.03 9.72
CA PHE A 128 6.91 -11.12 10.39
C PHE A 128 6.55 -12.56 10.77
N ALA A 129 6.89 -13.54 9.94
CA ALA A 129 6.72 -14.97 10.29
C ALA A 129 7.56 -15.35 11.51
N MET A 130 8.82 -14.92 11.59
CA MET A 130 9.68 -15.11 12.76
C MET A 130 9.13 -14.41 14.00
N PHE A 131 8.69 -13.18 13.85
CA PHE A 131 8.05 -12.43 14.94
C PHE A 131 6.82 -13.17 15.47
N CYS A 132 5.92 -13.60 14.60
CA CYS A 132 4.72 -14.36 14.98
C CYS A 132 5.07 -15.68 15.70
N GLN A 133 6.15 -16.33 15.31
CA GLN A 133 6.63 -17.56 15.94
C GLN A 133 7.08 -17.33 17.40
N GLN A 134 7.68 -16.19 17.68
CA GLN A 134 8.39 -15.91 18.94
C GLN A 134 7.59 -15.02 19.90
N SER A 135 6.65 -14.22 19.40
CA SER A 135 5.98 -13.16 20.17
C SER A 135 5.07 -13.64 21.30
N GLY A 136 4.59 -14.88 21.24
CA GLY A 136 3.59 -15.37 22.21
C GLY A 136 2.20 -14.71 22.06
N GLY A 137 1.96 -14.04 20.95
CA GLY A 137 0.83 -13.16 20.66
C GLY A 137 1.27 -11.71 20.63
N PHE A 138 0.49 -10.82 19.98
CA PHE A 138 0.85 -9.41 19.82
C PHE A 138 -0.40 -8.54 19.68
N THR A 139 -0.21 -7.22 19.81
CA THR A 139 -1.26 -6.22 19.56
C THR A 139 -0.86 -5.39 18.36
N ILE A 140 -1.82 -5.11 17.47
CA ILE A 140 -1.67 -4.20 16.35
C ILE A 140 -2.26 -2.86 16.78
N CYS A 141 -1.40 -1.85 16.92
CA CYS A 141 -1.74 -0.49 17.36
C CYS A 141 -1.05 0.57 16.49
#